data_6e995997755ea5f434253459adff735f
#
_entry.id   6e995997755ea5f434253459adff735f
#
_cell.length_a   1.000
_cell.length_b   1.000
_cell.length_c   1.000
_cell.angle_alpha   90.00
_cell.angle_beta   90.00
_cell.angle_gamma   90.00
#
_symmetry.space_group_name_H-M   'P 1'
#
loop_
_entity.id
_entity.type
_entity.pdbx_description
1 polymer ?
#
loop_
_entity_poly.entity_id
_entity_poly.type
_entity_poly.pdbx_seq_one_letter_code
_entity_poly.pdbx_strand_id
1 'polypeptide(L)'
;MQTLIVTPNEAGQRLDKLLAKYMNQAGKGFLYKMMRKKNITLNGKKCDGSERLGEGDEIRLFLADETIAKFTGGGAAKPTSGYYPKPDIIYEDSHILVVNKPAGLLSQKAREDDTSLNEAILNYLIDSGHMPVEQLRTFRPSICNRLDRNTSGLVVAGRSLAGLQVMNAVFKDRSIHKYYQCIVKGRLKEKQLIAGFLRKDETTNTVDIYPLEVENSVPIMTEYLPLAWGGGFTLLQVTLITGRSHQIRAHLASIGHPILGDFKYGDRSVNEEMKKRYGLRAQLLHSWKLVMPEDLAAPLDYLAGR
;
A
#
# COMPACT_ATOMS: atom_id res chain seq x y z
N MET A 1 -28.27 -22.53 9.20
CA MET A 1 -28.34 -21.17 9.79
C MET A 1 -26.98 -20.80 10.32
N GLN A 2 -26.47 -19.62 9.97
CA GLN A 2 -25.14 -19.16 10.41
C GLN A 2 -25.23 -17.78 11.06
N THR A 3 -24.43 -17.55 12.10
CA THR A 3 -24.33 -16.28 12.80
C THR A 3 -22.90 -15.74 12.65
N LEU A 4 -22.80 -14.45 12.34
CA LEU A 4 -21.56 -13.68 12.33
C LEU A 4 -21.62 -12.65 13.44
N ILE A 5 -20.59 -12.62 14.30
CA ILE A 5 -20.41 -11.58 15.30
C ILE A 5 -19.41 -10.58 14.75
N VAL A 6 -19.79 -9.32 14.73
CA VAL A 6 -18.93 -8.22 14.25
C VAL A 6 -17.77 -8.02 15.22
N THR A 7 -16.57 -8.21 14.75
CA THR A 7 -15.34 -7.98 15.53
C THR A 7 -14.89 -6.52 15.37
N PRO A 8 -13.91 -6.04 16.18
CA PRO A 8 -13.33 -4.70 15.99
C PRO A 8 -12.87 -4.42 14.55
N ASN A 9 -12.40 -5.47 13.83
CA ASN A 9 -11.93 -5.36 12.44
C ASN A 9 -13.04 -5.17 11.42
N GLU A 10 -14.29 -5.46 11.77
CA GLU A 10 -15.44 -5.28 10.88
C GLU A 10 -16.30 -4.09 11.29
N ALA A 11 -16.14 -3.60 12.51
CA ALA A 11 -16.88 -2.45 13.02
C ALA A 11 -16.63 -1.19 12.17
N GLY A 12 -17.64 -0.31 12.09
CA GLY A 12 -17.60 0.92 11.31
C GLY A 12 -17.90 0.78 9.83
N GLN A 13 -17.84 -0.44 9.25
CA GLN A 13 -18.25 -0.65 7.85
C GLN A 13 -19.77 -0.80 7.71
N ARG A 14 -20.28 -0.64 6.49
CA ARG A 14 -21.69 -0.89 6.20
C ARG A 14 -21.97 -2.38 6.09
N LEU A 15 -23.18 -2.79 6.53
CA LEU A 15 -23.63 -4.18 6.46
C LEU A 15 -23.57 -4.75 5.02
N ASP A 16 -24.02 -3.98 4.01
CA ASP A 16 -23.98 -4.41 2.61
C ASP A 16 -22.54 -4.69 2.12
N LYS A 17 -21.55 -3.95 2.63
CA LYS A 17 -20.14 -4.12 2.28
C LYS A 17 -19.54 -5.36 2.94
N LEU A 18 -19.85 -5.60 4.21
CA LEU A 18 -19.44 -6.81 4.90
C LEU A 18 -20.03 -8.05 4.23
N LEU A 19 -21.35 -8.05 3.98
CA LEU A 19 -22.02 -9.18 3.31
C LEU A 19 -21.48 -9.45 1.91
N ALA A 20 -21.16 -8.41 1.12
CA ALA A 20 -20.57 -8.58 -0.20
C ALA A 20 -19.16 -9.18 -0.17
N LYS A 21 -18.40 -8.96 0.90
CA LYS A 21 -17.10 -9.62 1.11
C LYS A 21 -17.28 -11.07 1.58
N TYR A 22 -18.14 -11.27 2.56
CA TYR A 22 -18.40 -12.58 3.16
C TYR A 22 -19.00 -13.55 2.15
N MET A 23 -20.01 -13.11 1.39
CA MET A 23 -20.67 -13.87 0.32
C MET A 23 -20.21 -13.33 -1.04
N ASN A 24 -18.93 -13.42 -1.33
CA ASN A 24 -18.26 -12.79 -2.47
C ASN A 24 -18.73 -13.29 -3.85
N GLN A 25 -19.40 -14.43 -3.91
CA GLN A 25 -20.03 -14.99 -5.11
C GLN A 25 -21.54 -14.59 -5.23
N ALA A 26 -22.08 -13.89 -4.25
CA ALA A 26 -23.46 -13.42 -4.28
C ALA A 26 -23.57 -12.07 -4.98
N GLY A 27 -24.44 -11.98 -5.98
CA GLY A 27 -24.77 -10.69 -6.59
C GLY A 27 -25.47 -9.76 -5.58
N LYS A 28 -25.25 -8.44 -5.69
CA LYS A 28 -25.87 -7.43 -4.81
C LYS A 28 -27.38 -7.58 -4.70
N GLY A 29 -28.06 -7.83 -5.84
CA GLY A 29 -29.51 -8.04 -5.87
C GLY A 29 -30.00 -9.19 -4.98
N PHE A 30 -29.21 -10.27 -4.90
CA PHE A 30 -29.52 -11.40 -4.02
C PHE A 30 -29.42 -10.98 -2.55
N LEU A 31 -28.35 -10.29 -2.14
CA LEU A 31 -28.15 -9.84 -0.76
C LEU A 31 -29.27 -8.93 -0.31
N TYR A 32 -29.62 -7.90 -1.10
CA TYR A 32 -30.74 -7.00 -0.80
C TYR A 32 -32.09 -7.72 -0.74
N LYS A 33 -32.32 -8.72 -1.62
CA LYS A 33 -33.53 -9.55 -1.58
C LYS A 33 -33.62 -10.34 -0.27
N MET A 34 -32.48 -10.89 0.21
CA MET A 34 -32.44 -11.67 1.46
C MET A 34 -32.65 -10.79 2.69
N MET A 35 -32.10 -9.58 2.73
CA MET A 35 -32.37 -8.60 3.79
C MET A 35 -33.84 -8.17 3.84
N ARG A 36 -34.45 -7.85 2.68
CA ARG A 36 -35.89 -7.50 2.59
C ARG A 36 -36.82 -8.61 3.08
N LYS A 37 -36.45 -9.88 2.82
CA LYS A 37 -37.20 -11.08 3.25
C LYS A 37 -36.93 -11.50 4.70
N LYS A 38 -36.08 -10.78 5.44
CA LYS A 38 -35.61 -11.13 6.79
C LYS A 38 -34.84 -12.45 6.84
N ASN A 39 -34.34 -12.93 5.69
CA ASN A 39 -33.43 -14.08 5.64
C ASN A 39 -31.98 -13.67 6.06
N ILE A 40 -31.71 -12.36 6.10
CA ILE A 40 -30.55 -11.76 6.72
C ILE A 40 -31.07 -10.70 7.68
N THR A 41 -30.62 -10.75 8.94
CA THR A 41 -31.03 -9.81 9.99
C THR A 41 -29.82 -9.27 10.72
N LEU A 42 -29.93 -8.05 11.25
CA LEU A 42 -28.95 -7.43 12.13
C LEU A 42 -29.58 -7.26 13.52
N ASN A 43 -28.94 -7.84 14.56
CA ASN A 43 -29.44 -7.83 15.94
C ASN A 43 -30.92 -8.29 16.04
N GLY A 44 -31.29 -9.32 15.26
CA GLY A 44 -32.64 -9.84 15.20
C GLY A 44 -33.66 -8.96 14.46
N LYS A 45 -33.26 -7.80 13.94
CA LYS A 45 -34.10 -6.84 13.24
C LYS A 45 -33.92 -6.93 11.72
N LYS A 46 -34.97 -6.51 11.00
CA LYS A 46 -34.89 -6.32 9.53
C LYS A 46 -33.85 -5.23 9.22
N CYS A 47 -33.05 -5.45 8.19
CA CYS A 47 -32.02 -4.53 7.73
C CYS A 47 -32.16 -4.26 6.22
N ASP A 48 -31.53 -3.18 5.75
CA ASP A 48 -31.52 -2.77 4.34
C ASP A 48 -30.10 -2.72 3.73
N GLY A 49 -29.05 -2.89 4.56
CA GLY A 49 -27.66 -2.91 4.16
C GLY A 49 -26.94 -1.57 4.33
N SER A 50 -27.65 -0.49 4.64
CA SER A 50 -27.05 0.83 4.89
C SER A 50 -26.52 1.00 6.31
N GLU A 51 -26.90 0.11 7.22
CA GLU A 51 -26.55 0.15 8.63
C GLU A 51 -25.03 0.10 8.80
N ARG A 52 -24.49 0.97 9.67
CA ARG A 52 -23.12 0.91 10.13
C ARG A 52 -23.03 -0.09 11.29
N LEU A 53 -22.11 -1.03 11.14
CA LEU A 53 -21.92 -2.11 12.11
C LEU A 53 -21.14 -1.61 13.31
N GLY A 54 -21.63 -1.94 14.52
CA GLY A 54 -20.89 -1.81 15.78
C GLY A 54 -20.18 -3.11 16.14
N GLU A 55 -19.16 -3.01 16.99
CA GLU A 55 -18.56 -4.20 17.61
C GLU A 55 -19.60 -4.96 18.43
N GLY A 56 -19.61 -6.29 18.30
CA GLY A 56 -20.58 -7.15 18.96
C GLY A 56 -21.92 -7.28 18.24
N ASP A 57 -22.16 -6.52 17.17
CA ASP A 57 -23.38 -6.70 16.36
C ASP A 57 -23.50 -8.13 15.84
N GLU A 58 -24.71 -8.67 15.89
CA GLU A 58 -25.03 -10.02 15.45
C GLU A 58 -25.72 -10.02 14.09
N ILE A 59 -25.10 -10.62 13.08
CA ILE A 59 -25.66 -10.82 11.75
C ILE A 59 -26.09 -12.28 11.63
N ARG A 60 -27.39 -12.54 11.52
CA ARG A 60 -27.94 -13.89 11.32
C ARG A 60 -28.31 -14.12 9.87
N LEU A 61 -27.83 -15.25 9.33
CA LEU A 61 -28.10 -15.71 7.98
C LEU A 61 -29.05 -16.93 8.05
N PHE A 62 -30.33 -16.70 7.81
CA PHE A 62 -31.37 -17.75 7.73
C PHE A 62 -31.39 -18.31 6.30
N LEU A 63 -30.28 -18.87 5.89
CA LEU A 63 -30.05 -19.50 4.59
C LEU A 63 -29.61 -20.95 4.79
N ALA A 64 -29.92 -21.83 3.82
CA ALA A 64 -29.40 -23.18 3.83
C ALA A 64 -27.86 -23.18 3.76
N ASP A 65 -27.21 -24.12 4.45
CA ASP A 65 -25.76 -24.16 4.52
C ASP A 65 -25.14 -24.37 3.13
N GLU A 66 -25.78 -25.11 2.23
CA GLU A 66 -25.40 -25.24 0.81
C GLU A 66 -25.43 -23.89 0.08
N THR A 67 -26.42 -23.04 0.36
CA THR A 67 -26.52 -21.70 -0.23
C THR A 67 -25.38 -20.80 0.28
N ILE A 68 -25.09 -20.85 1.58
CA ILE A 68 -23.99 -20.11 2.18
C ILE A 68 -22.67 -20.59 1.57
N ALA A 69 -22.42 -21.90 1.52
CA ALA A 69 -21.22 -22.49 0.94
C ALA A 69 -21.02 -22.09 -0.52
N LYS A 70 -22.10 -22.11 -1.32
CA LYS A 70 -22.10 -21.68 -2.73
C LYS A 70 -21.65 -20.23 -2.88
N PHE A 71 -22.15 -19.34 -2.04
CA PHE A 71 -21.89 -17.89 -2.16
C PHE A 71 -20.65 -17.41 -1.41
N THR A 72 -20.12 -18.21 -0.48
CA THR A 72 -18.83 -17.94 0.19
C THR A 72 -17.63 -18.56 -0.54
N GLY A 73 -17.84 -19.17 -1.72
CA GLY A 73 -16.76 -19.78 -2.52
C GLY A 73 -16.22 -21.09 -1.93
N GLY A 74 -16.98 -21.78 -1.07
CA GLY A 74 -16.68 -23.16 -0.63
C GLY A 74 -15.43 -23.35 0.24
N GLY A 75 -14.73 -22.28 0.62
CA GLY A 75 -13.51 -22.39 1.41
C GLY A 75 -13.13 -21.07 2.09
N ALA A 76 -12.38 -21.16 3.18
CA ALA A 76 -11.64 -20.02 3.69
C ALA A 76 -10.80 -19.40 2.56
N ALA A 77 -10.70 -18.09 2.49
CA ALA A 77 -9.78 -17.44 1.58
C ALA A 77 -8.41 -18.11 1.79
N LYS A 78 -7.97 -18.91 0.82
CA LYS A 78 -6.70 -19.63 0.95
C LYS A 78 -5.60 -18.60 1.14
N PRO A 79 -4.69 -18.82 2.11
CA PRO A 79 -3.40 -18.16 2.09
C PRO A 79 -2.84 -18.32 0.67
N THR A 80 -2.23 -17.32 0.13
CA THR A 80 -1.65 -17.43 -1.20
C THR A 80 -0.65 -18.58 -1.21
N SER A 81 -0.88 -19.58 -2.06
CA SER A 81 0.06 -20.70 -2.22
C SER A 81 1.37 -20.14 -2.81
N GLY A 82 2.50 -20.42 -2.19
CA GLY A 82 3.81 -20.02 -2.67
C GLY A 82 4.75 -19.66 -1.52
N TYR A 83 6.05 -19.63 -1.82
CA TYR A 83 7.06 -19.13 -0.89
C TYR A 83 7.07 -17.60 -0.95
N TYR A 84 6.84 -16.96 0.18
CA TYR A 84 6.98 -15.52 0.36
C TYR A 84 8.09 -15.26 1.37
N PRO A 85 9.00 -14.30 1.11
CA PRO A 85 10.03 -13.96 2.08
C PRO A 85 9.38 -13.38 3.34
N LYS A 86 9.92 -13.74 4.51
CA LYS A 86 9.47 -13.15 5.77
C LYS A 86 9.68 -11.64 5.70
N PRO A 87 8.66 -10.80 5.99
CA PRO A 87 8.82 -9.34 5.99
C PRO A 87 9.80 -8.91 7.09
N ASP A 88 10.63 -7.92 6.77
CA ASP A 88 11.48 -7.21 7.73
C ASP A 88 10.63 -6.16 8.45
N ILE A 89 10.20 -6.49 9.69
CA ILE A 89 9.23 -5.71 10.46
C ILE A 89 9.97 -4.64 11.27
N ILE A 90 9.61 -3.38 11.02
CA ILE A 90 10.15 -2.21 11.72
C ILE A 90 9.27 -1.81 12.90
N TYR A 91 7.95 -1.92 12.72
CA TYR A 91 6.96 -1.60 13.76
C TYR A 91 5.70 -2.44 13.54
N GLU A 92 5.09 -2.88 14.63
CA GLU A 92 3.84 -3.62 14.60
C GLU A 92 3.00 -3.31 15.85
N ASP A 93 1.72 -3.05 15.64
CA ASP A 93 0.71 -2.97 16.69
C ASP A 93 -0.63 -3.60 16.25
N SER A 94 -1.72 -3.34 16.97
CA SER A 94 -3.05 -3.88 16.65
C SER A 94 -3.65 -3.30 15.37
N HIS A 95 -3.17 -2.16 14.87
CA HIS A 95 -3.78 -1.38 13.80
C HIS A 95 -2.95 -1.33 12.53
N ILE A 96 -1.62 -1.23 12.66
CA ILE A 96 -0.71 -1.12 11.52
C ILE A 96 0.52 -2.02 11.66
N LEU A 97 1.14 -2.27 10.52
CA LEU A 97 2.44 -2.91 10.38
C LEU A 97 3.31 -2.03 9.49
N VAL A 98 4.53 -1.71 9.92
CA VAL A 98 5.52 -1.02 9.09
C VAL A 98 6.64 -1.99 8.78
N VAL A 99 6.96 -2.15 7.50
CA VAL A 99 7.98 -3.08 7.04
C VAL A 99 9.02 -2.38 6.18
N ASN A 100 10.24 -2.87 6.22
CA ASN A 100 11.31 -2.47 5.32
C ASN A 100 11.29 -3.38 4.08
N LYS A 101 10.71 -2.90 2.98
CA LYS A 101 10.66 -3.63 1.72
C LYS A 101 12.05 -3.73 1.09
N PRO A 102 12.56 -4.91 0.75
CA PRO A 102 13.81 -5.02 -0.01
C PRO A 102 13.63 -4.54 -1.45
N ALA A 103 14.72 -4.13 -2.09
CA ALA A 103 14.78 -3.94 -3.54
C ALA A 103 14.54 -5.27 -4.25
N GLY A 104 13.90 -5.23 -5.42
CA GLY A 104 13.57 -6.41 -6.21
C GLY A 104 12.18 -7.00 -5.96
N LEU A 105 11.59 -6.76 -4.76
CA LEU A 105 10.25 -7.25 -4.41
C LEU A 105 9.16 -6.26 -4.86
N LEU A 106 8.10 -6.77 -5.48
CA LEU A 106 6.91 -5.96 -5.79
C LEU A 106 6.17 -5.57 -4.51
N SER A 107 5.60 -4.37 -4.47
CA SER A 107 4.68 -3.96 -3.38
C SER A 107 3.36 -4.72 -3.45
N GLN A 108 2.81 -4.86 -4.66
CA GLN A 108 1.59 -5.62 -4.96
C GLN A 108 1.81 -6.45 -6.23
N LYS A 109 1.09 -7.55 -6.37
CA LYS A 109 1.08 -8.36 -7.58
C LYS A 109 0.61 -7.54 -8.79
N ALA A 110 1.30 -7.70 -9.91
CA ALA A 110 0.85 -7.26 -11.23
C ALA A 110 0.22 -8.43 -12.01
N ARG A 111 0.68 -9.66 -11.74
CA ARG A 111 0.19 -10.93 -12.29
C ARG A 111 -0.09 -11.90 -11.16
N GLU A 112 -0.88 -12.92 -11.41
CA GLU A 112 -1.30 -13.90 -10.39
C GLU A 112 -0.13 -14.66 -9.78
N ASP A 113 0.89 -14.99 -10.57
CA ASP A 113 2.10 -15.71 -10.19
C ASP A 113 3.20 -14.85 -9.55
N ASP A 114 3.03 -13.52 -9.52
CA ASP A 114 4.01 -12.63 -8.91
C ASP A 114 4.12 -12.85 -7.38
N THR A 115 5.33 -12.75 -6.87
CA THR A 115 5.59 -12.60 -5.42
C THR A 115 5.55 -11.13 -5.05
N SER A 116 4.80 -10.77 -4.01
CA SER A 116 4.74 -9.38 -3.56
C SER A 116 4.74 -9.23 -2.04
N LEU A 117 5.10 -8.03 -1.58
CA LEU A 117 5.13 -7.68 -0.16
C LEU A 117 3.75 -7.82 0.49
N ASN A 118 2.69 -7.46 -0.22
CA ASN A 118 1.33 -7.53 0.31
C ASN A 118 0.95 -8.97 0.72
N GLU A 119 1.27 -9.96 -0.11
CA GLU A 119 1.05 -11.37 0.21
C GLU A 119 2.03 -11.88 1.28
N ALA A 120 3.28 -11.40 1.28
CA ALA A 120 4.24 -11.73 2.34
C ALA A 120 3.74 -11.28 3.73
N ILE A 121 3.20 -10.06 3.82
CA ILE A 121 2.59 -9.53 5.05
C ILE A 121 1.37 -10.38 5.45
N LEU A 122 0.49 -10.71 4.50
CA LEU A 122 -0.69 -11.50 4.77
C LEU A 122 -0.33 -12.89 5.33
N ASN A 123 0.62 -13.58 4.70
CA ASN A 123 1.09 -14.89 5.17
C ASN A 123 1.74 -14.78 6.55
N TYR A 124 2.56 -13.74 6.78
CA TYR A 124 3.14 -13.48 8.09
C TYR A 124 2.08 -13.34 9.20
N LEU A 125 1.02 -12.55 8.97
CA LEU A 125 -0.03 -12.33 9.95
C LEU A 125 -0.82 -13.60 10.26
N ILE A 126 -1.00 -14.48 9.28
CA ILE A 126 -1.64 -15.80 9.46
C ILE A 126 -0.71 -16.75 10.23
N ASP A 127 0.53 -16.91 9.75
CA ASP A 127 1.51 -17.86 10.31
C ASP A 127 1.90 -17.53 11.74
N SER A 128 1.93 -16.22 12.08
CA SER A 128 2.18 -15.76 13.46
C SER A 128 0.97 -15.85 14.39
N GLY A 129 -0.19 -16.29 13.89
CA GLY A 129 -1.44 -16.34 14.67
C GLY A 129 -2.07 -14.97 14.95
N HIS A 130 -1.55 -13.90 14.36
CA HIS A 130 -2.09 -12.55 14.54
C HIS A 130 -3.40 -12.33 13.80
N MET A 131 -3.72 -13.18 12.83
CA MET A 131 -4.96 -13.13 12.07
C MET A 131 -5.48 -14.54 11.76
N PRO A 132 -6.66 -14.91 12.28
CA PRO A 132 -7.34 -16.12 11.86
C PRO A 132 -7.68 -16.08 10.37
N VAL A 133 -7.51 -17.21 9.67
CA VAL A 133 -7.80 -17.32 8.23
C VAL A 133 -9.25 -16.94 7.91
N GLU A 134 -10.18 -17.22 8.83
CA GLU A 134 -11.60 -16.92 8.70
C GLU A 134 -11.88 -15.42 8.56
N GLN A 135 -11.08 -14.58 9.21
CA GLN A 135 -11.20 -13.11 9.11
C GLN A 135 -10.93 -12.58 7.70
N LEU A 136 -10.18 -13.32 6.88
CA LEU A 136 -9.94 -12.93 5.48
C LEU A 136 -11.21 -12.82 4.64
N ARG A 137 -12.31 -13.41 5.11
CA ARG A 137 -13.62 -13.32 4.45
C ARG A 137 -14.26 -11.94 4.59
N THR A 138 -13.94 -11.22 5.66
CA THR A 138 -14.56 -9.94 6.01
C THR A 138 -13.60 -8.77 5.96
N PHE A 139 -12.33 -9.02 6.33
CA PHE A 139 -11.25 -8.04 6.27
C PHE A 139 -9.97 -8.68 5.74
N ARG A 140 -9.30 -8.01 4.80
CA ARG A 140 -7.98 -8.42 4.29
C ARG A 140 -6.99 -7.28 4.53
N PRO A 141 -5.95 -7.49 5.36
CA PRO A 141 -4.84 -6.56 5.50
C PRO A 141 -4.25 -6.20 4.14
N SER A 142 -3.88 -4.96 3.97
CA SER A 142 -3.24 -4.51 2.74
C SER A 142 -2.32 -3.33 3.00
N ILE A 143 -1.36 -3.14 2.09
CA ILE A 143 -0.44 -2.01 2.14
C ILE A 143 -1.17 -0.71 1.81
N CYS A 144 -0.79 0.38 2.50
CA CYS A 144 -1.35 1.73 2.36
C CYS A 144 -0.55 2.61 1.38
N ASN A 145 0.74 2.28 1.16
CA ASN A 145 1.60 2.93 0.18
C ASN A 145 2.36 1.90 -0.65
N ARG A 146 2.86 2.33 -1.79
CA ARG A 146 3.63 1.48 -2.70
C ARG A 146 4.98 2.10 -2.98
N LEU A 147 5.99 1.24 -3.11
CA LEU A 147 7.30 1.57 -3.66
C LEU A 147 7.47 0.80 -4.97
N ASP A 148 8.28 1.34 -5.88
CA ASP A 148 8.67 0.63 -7.10
C ASP A 148 9.33 -0.71 -6.74
N ARG A 149 9.35 -1.68 -7.66
CA ARG A 149 9.98 -2.99 -7.45
C ARG A 149 11.38 -2.86 -6.84
N ASN A 150 12.22 -2.02 -7.42
CA ASN A 150 13.63 -1.84 -7.05
C ASN A 150 13.90 -0.72 -6.05
N THR A 151 12.88 -0.02 -5.57
CA THR A 151 12.99 0.92 -4.44
C THR A 151 12.82 0.15 -3.14
N SER A 152 13.74 0.34 -2.21
CA SER A 152 13.65 -0.24 -0.86
C SER A 152 13.08 0.73 0.16
N GLY A 153 12.76 0.23 1.38
CA GLY A 153 12.38 1.05 2.52
C GLY A 153 10.94 0.88 2.99
N LEU A 154 10.45 1.87 3.70
CA LEU A 154 9.25 1.80 4.52
C LEU A 154 7.97 1.67 3.72
N VAL A 155 7.21 0.61 4.01
CA VAL A 155 5.85 0.38 3.55
C VAL A 155 4.96 0.14 4.77
N VAL A 156 3.86 0.86 4.84
CA VAL A 156 2.84 0.71 5.89
C VAL A 156 1.72 -0.17 5.38
N ALA A 157 1.28 -1.12 6.19
CA ALA A 157 0.10 -1.93 5.95
C ALA A 157 -0.93 -1.74 7.07
N GLY A 158 -2.20 -1.67 6.72
CA GLY A 158 -3.30 -1.70 7.68
C GLY A 158 -3.55 -3.13 8.14
N ARG A 159 -3.46 -3.34 9.46
CA ARG A 159 -3.71 -4.61 10.13
C ARG A 159 -5.13 -4.72 10.66
N SER A 160 -5.77 -3.59 10.94
CA SER A 160 -7.20 -3.46 11.21
C SER A 160 -7.89 -2.60 10.14
N LEU A 161 -9.21 -2.74 10.01
CA LEU A 161 -9.97 -1.90 9.07
C LEU A 161 -9.83 -0.41 9.41
N ALA A 162 -9.92 -0.06 10.70
CA ALA A 162 -9.79 1.32 11.16
C ALA A 162 -8.38 1.87 10.86
N GLY A 163 -7.32 1.13 11.20
CA GLY A 163 -5.94 1.51 10.87
C GLY A 163 -5.71 1.67 9.36
N LEU A 164 -6.24 0.73 8.56
CA LEU A 164 -6.18 0.81 7.10
C LEU A 164 -6.86 2.08 6.56
N GLN A 165 -8.03 2.44 7.10
CA GLN A 165 -8.79 3.62 6.67
C GLN A 165 -8.05 4.91 7.00
N VAL A 166 -7.54 5.05 8.23
CA VAL A 166 -6.76 6.23 8.65
C VAL A 166 -5.51 6.37 7.80
N MET A 167 -4.71 5.29 7.67
CA MET A 167 -3.49 5.36 6.85
C MET A 167 -3.76 5.66 5.39
N ASN A 168 -4.80 5.07 4.79
CA ASN A 168 -5.18 5.39 3.42
C ASN A 168 -5.62 6.85 3.25
N ALA A 169 -6.27 7.44 4.26
CA ALA A 169 -6.66 8.86 4.22
C ALA A 169 -5.41 9.75 4.19
N VAL A 170 -4.47 9.60 5.12
CA VAL A 170 -3.25 10.43 5.20
C VAL A 170 -2.28 10.24 4.02
N PHE A 171 -2.26 9.07 3.39
CA PHE A 171 -1.53 8.87 2.14
C PHE A 171 -2.22 9.53 0.95
N LYS A 172 -3.56 9.53 0.90
CA LYS A 172 -4.37 10.12 -0.17
C LYS A 172 -4.34 11.64 -0.15
N ASP A 173 -4.53 12.25 1.01
CA ASP A 173 -4.51 13.71 1.20
C ASP A 173 -3.09 14.27 1.29
N ARG A 174 -2.07 13.39 1.42
CA ARG A 174 -0.65 13.72 1.50
C ARG A 174 -0.23 14.44 2.78
N SER A 175 -0.99 14.33 3.84
CA SER A 175 -0.64 14.89 5.16
C SER A 175 0.55 14.16 5.79
N ILE A 176 0.82 12.90 5.40
CA ILE A 176 2.02 12.16 5.79
C ILE A 176 3.26 12.65 5.02
N HIS A 177 4.32 13.01 5.73
CA HIS A 177 5.59 13.40 5.12
C HIS A 177 6.45 12.19 4.82
N LYS A 178 7.01 12.16 3.59
CA LYS A 178 7.77 11.03 3.06
C LYS A 178 9.17 11.48 2.69
N TYR A 179 10.17 10.89 3.34
CA TYR A 179 11.58 11.18 3.10
C TYR A 179 12.28 9.96 2.53
N TYR A 180 13.07 10.22 1.50
CA TYR A 180 13.89 9.21 0.85
C TYR A 180 15.35 9.59 0.94
N GLN A 181 16.23 8.59 0.89
CA GLN A 181 17.64 8.79 0.61
C GLN A 181 17.96 8.17 -0.74
N CYS A 182 18.81 8.85 -1.51
CA CYS A 182 19.30 8.32 -2.77
C CYS A 182 20.72 8.82 -3.07
N ILE A 183 21.42 8.09 -3.92
CA ILE A 183 22.73 8.52 -4.43
C ILE A 183 22.54 8.85 -5.90
N VAL A 184 22.94 10.08 -6.28
CA VAL A 184 22.83 10.58 -7.65
C VAL A 184 24.20 10.85 -8.27
N LYS A 185 24.28 10.80 -9.60
CA LYS A 185 25.44 11.21 -10.37
C LYS A 185 25.66 12.72 -10.26
N GLY A 186 26.91 13.15 -10.14
CA GLY A 186 27.30 14.55 -10.15
C GLY A 186 27.23 15.20 -8.76
N ARG A 187 27.60 16.48 -8.71
CA ARG A 187 27.68 17.28 -7.49
C ARG A 187 26.52 18.24 -7.39
N LEU A 188 25.65 18.05 -6.40
CA LEU A 188 24.65 18.99 -5.93
C LEU A 188 25.16 19.66 -4.64
N LYS A 189 25.03 20.98 -4.53
CA LYS A 189 25.63 21.76 -3.42
C LYS A 189 24.58 22.29 -2.44
N GLU A 190 23.38 22.56 -2.93
CA GLU A 190 22.37 23.30 -2.18
C GLU A 190 21.03 22.55 -2.15
N LYS A 191 20.25 22.83 -1.11
CA LYS A 191 18.87 22.41 -1.02
C LYS A 191 18.06 23.07 -2.14
N GLN A 192 17.23 22.31 -2.83
CA GLN A 192 16.41 22.83 -3.91
C GLN A 192 15.04 22.16 -3.95
N LEU A 193 14.01 22.96 -4.25
CA LEU A 193 12.69 22.49 -4.66
C LEU A 193 12.63 22.49 -6.18
N ILE A 194 12.39 21.33 -6.76
CA ILE A 194 12.16 21.17 -8.20
C ILE A 194 10.68 20.90 -8.47
N ALA A 195 10.13 21.56 -9.48
CA ALA A 195 8.75 21.43 -9.91
C ALA A 195 8.68 21.17 -11.41
N GLY A 196 7.63 20.53 -11.86
CA GLY A 196 7.40 20.22 -13.27
C GLY A 196 6.10 19.45 -13.46
N PHE A 197 5.94 18.89 -14.63
CA PHE A 197 4.77 18.09 -15.01
C PHE A 197 5.22 16.71 -15.47
N LEU A 198 4.53 15.69 -14.97
CA LEU A 198 4.82 14.29 -15.24
C LEU A 198 3.71 13.71 -16.12
N ARG A 199 4.08 13.11 -17.25
CA ARG A 199 3.19 12.31 -18.10
C ARG A 199 3.66 10.86 -18.08
N LYS A 200 2.73 9.95 -17.83
CA LYS A 200 3.00 8.51 -17.83
C LYS A 200 2.71 7.92 -19.21
N ASP A 201 3.64 7.12 -19.70
CA ASP A 201 3.41 6.19 -20.80
C ASP A 201 3.05 4.82 -20.21
N GLU A 202 1.80 4.42 -20.40
CA GLU A 202 1.29 3.13 -19.88
C GLU A 202 1.86 1.93 -20.63
N THR A 203 2.27 2.10 -21.90
CA THR A 203 2.78 1.00 -22.73
C THR A 203 4.18 0.57 -22.34
N THR A 204 5.05 1.54 -22.07
CA THR A 204 6.44 1.32 -21.63
C THR A 204 6.59 1.33 -20.11
N ASN A 205 5.53 1.74 -19.42
CA ASN A 205 5.55 2.01 -17.97
C ASN A 205 6.70 2.95 -17.58
N THR A 206 6.95 3.98 -18.42
CA THR A 206 7.89 5.08 -18.15
C THR A 206 7.13 6.36 -17.84
N VAL A 207 7.86 7.37 -17.38
CA VAL A 207 7.32 8.72 -17.22
C VAL A 207 8.29 9.73 -17.84
N ASP A 208 7.72 10.76 -18.46
CA ASP A 208 8.45 11.92 -18.97
C ASP A 208 8.18 13.15 -18.11
N ILE A 209 9.18 13.99 -17.94
CA ILE A 209 9.10 15.22 -17.17
C ILE A 209 9.17 16.43 -18.11
N TYR A 210 8.24 17.34 -17.92
CA TYR A 210 8.12 18.59 -18.70
C TYR A 210 8.19 19.81 -17.78
N PRO A 211 8.84 20.91 -18.20
CA PRO A 211 8.87 22.15 -17.42
C PRO A 211 7.51 22.89 -17.42
N LEU A 212 6.70 22.68 -18.45
CA LEU A 212 5.37 23.26 -18.60
C LEU A 212 4.33 22.15 -18.75
N GLU A 213 3.07 22.49 -18.44
CA GLU A 213 1.95 21.57 -18.60
C GLU A 213 1.78 21.11 -20.04
N VAL A 214 1.64 19.81 -20.24
CA VAL A 214 1.31 19.18 -21.52
C VAL A 214 0.08 18.29 -21.34
N GLU A 215 -0.54 17.93 -22.44
CA GLU A 215 -1.71 17.08 -22.44
C GLU A 215 -1.46 15.78 -21.64
N ASN A 216 -2.41 15.40 -20.76
CA ASN A 216 -2.36 14.24 -19.90
C ASN A 216 -1.18 14.23 -18.88
N SER A 217 -0.56 15.38 -18.62
CA SER A 217 0.43 15.52 -17.54
C SER A 217 -0.21 15.93 -16.22
N VAL A 218 0.51 15.68 -15.13
CA VAL A 218 0.11 16.07 -13.78
C VAL A 218 1.24 16.82 -13.08
N PRO A 219 0.96 17.84 -12.28
CA PRO A 219 1.99 18.59 -11.58
C PRO A 219 2.70 17.71 -10.54
N ILE A 220 4.01 17.90 -10.45
CA ILE A 220 4.88 17.22 -9.49
C ILE A 220 5.80 18.21 -8.79
N MET A 221 6.11 17.92 -7.52
CA MET A 221 7.04 18.67 -6.70
C MET A 221 7.91 17.71 -5.87
N THR A 222 9.22 17.93 -5.90
CA THR A 222 10.23 17.15 -5.18
C THR A 222 11.25 18.11 -4.58
N GLU A 223 11.50 18.01 -3.29
CA GLU A 223 12.58 18.77 -2.65
C GLU A 223 13.74 17.83 -2.38
N TYR A 224 14.97 18.29 -2.56
CA TYR A 224 16.15 17.56 -2.15
C TYR A 224 17.12 18.41 -1.34
N LEU A 225 17.83 17.75 -0.44
CA LEU A 225 18.90 18.31 0.40
C LEU A 225 20.14 17.42 0.23
N PRO A 226 21.25 17.95 -0.28
CA PRO A 226 22.53 17.26 -0.30
C PRO A 226 23.04 17.02 1.12
N LEU A 227 23.36 15.76 1.43
CA LEU A 227 23.90 15.33 2.74
C LEU A 227 25.42 15.15 2.70
N ALA A 228 25.92 14.55 1.61
CA ALA A 228 27.34 14.28 1.43
C ALA A 228 27.69 14.21 -0.06
N TRP A 229 28.98 14.45 -0.38
CA TRP A 229 29.49 14.35 -1.73
C TRP A 229 30.83 13.62 -1.75
N GLY A 230 31.07 12.77 -2.75
CA GLY A 230 32.33 12.06 -2.94
C GLY A 230 32.31 11.18 -4.18
N GLY A 231 33.48 10.95 -4.78
CA GLY A 231 33.63 10.04 -5.92
C GLY A 231 32.81 10.38 -7.16
N GLY A 232 32.41 11.63 -7.35
CA GLY A 232 31.53 12.04 -8.47
C GLY A 232 30.05 11.87 -8.21
N PHE A 233 29.65 11.55 -6.97
CA PHE A 233 28.27 11.28 -6.57
C PHE A 233 27.85 12.14 -5.38
N THR A 234 26.54 12.39 -5.25
CA THR A 234 25.96 13.08 -4.10
C THR A 234 24.92 12.18 -3.42
N LEU A 235 25.02 12.05 -2.09
CA LEU A 235 23.99 11.49 -1.24
C LEU A 235 22.95 12.58 -0.96
N LEU A 236 21.70 12.33 -1.28
CA LEU A 236 20.58 13.25 -1.07
C LEU A 236 19.61 12.70 -0.04
N GLN A 237 19.04 13.60 0.77
CA GLN A 237 17.71 13.42 1.34
C GLN A 237 16.70 14.04 0.38
N VAL A 238 15.63 13.31 0.07
CA VAL A 238 14.55 13.76 -0.81
C VAL A 238 13.25 13.80 -0.04
N THR A 239 12.58 14.96 -0.07
CA THR A 239 11.20 15.12 0.44
C THR A 239 10.24 14.96 -0.72
N LEU A 240 9.40 13.91 -0.67
CA LEU A 240 8.42 13.63 -1.71
C LEU A 240 7.11 14.36 -1.41
N ILE A 241 6.91 15.55 -1.99
CA ILE A 241 5.71 16.39 -1.78
C ILE A 241 4.51 15.82 -2.53
N THR A 242 4.66 15.54 -3.82
CA THR A 242 3.70 14.75 -4.59
C THR A 242 4.21 13.31 -4.72
N GLY A 243 3.31 12.34 -4.96
CA GLY A 243 3.70 10.91 -4.98
C GLY A 243 3.20 10.22 -6.25
N ARG A 244 3.82 10.50 -7.40
CA ARG A 244 3.53 9.85 -8.67
C ARG A 244 4.50 8.72 -8.95
N SER A 245 4.09 7.76 -9.78
CA SER A 245 4.96 6.64 -10.19
C SER A 245 6.28 7.15 -10.73
N HIS A 246 7.39 6.55 -10.32
CA HIS A 246 8.76 6.87 -10.71
C HIS A 246 9.18 8.35 -10.51
N GLN A 247 8.40 9.18 -9.78
CA GLN A 247 8.59 10.63 -9.73
C GLN A 247 10.01 11.03 -9.34
N ILE A 248 10.54 10.59 -8.21
CA ILE A 248 11.90 10.97 -7.75
C ILE A 248 12.95 10.59 -8.81
N ARG A 249 12.83 9.41 -9.38
CA ARG A 249 13.76 8.85 -10.36
C ARG A 249 13.83 9.70 -11.62
N ALA A 250 12.68 9.94 -12.25
CA ALA A 250 12.60 10.73 -13.47
C ALA A 250 12.87 12.23 -13.23
N HIS A 251 12.44 12.77 -12.09
CA HIS A 251 12.62 14.19 -11.77
C HIS A 251 14.10 14.51 -11.53
N LEU A 252 14.85 13.68 -10.80
CA LEU A 252 16.29 13.87 -10.63
C LEU A 252 17.06 13.65 -11.94
N ALA A 253 16.63 12.70 -12.76
CA ALA A 253 17.22 12.48 -14.08
C ALA A 253 16.99 13.68 -15.02
N SER A 254 15.82 14.32 -14.99
CA SER A 254 15.50 15.48 -15.85
C SER A 254 16.35 16.71 -15.58
N ILE A 255 16.91 16.83 -14.36
CA ILE A 255 17.86 17.91 -14.01
C ILE A 255 19.33 17.48 -14.17
N GLY A 256 19.61 16.33 -14.84
CA GLY A 256 20.97 15.87 -15.12
C GLY A 256 21.64 15.11 -13.97
N HIS A 257 20.92 14.78 -12.90
CA HIS A 257 21.42 14.07 -11.73
C HIS A 257 20.68 12.74 -11.49
N PRO A 258 20.81 11.76 -12.42
CA PRO A 258 20.10 10.49 -12.30
C PRO A 258 20.59 9.67 -11.11
N ILE A 259 19.68 8.86 -10.57
CA ILE A 259 19.97 7.95 -9.44
C ILE A 259 20.88 6.82 -9.89
N LEU A 260 21.86 6.51 -9.08
CA LEU A 260 22.81 5.42 -9.29
C LEU A 260 22.10 4.06 -9.22
N GLY A 261 22.38 3.19 -10.21
CA GLY A 261 21.72 1.89 -10.32
C GLY A 261 20.31 1.91 -10.89
N ASP A 262 19.83 3.08 -11.33
CA ASP A 262 18.55 3.17 -12.04
C ASP A 262 18.75 2.83 -13.52
N PHE A 263 18.42 1.60 -13.91
CA PHE A 263 18.57 1.12 -15.29
C PHE A 263 17.48 1.64 -16.25
N LYS A 264 16.51 2.41 -15.75
CA LYS A 264 15.45 2.99 -16.57
C LYS A 264 15.68 4.47 -16.89
N TYR A 265 16.06 5.27 -15.90
CA TYR A 265 16.26 6.72 -16.01
C TYR A 265 17.72 7.14 -15.77
N GLY A 266 18.57 6.20 -15.38
CA GLY A 266 19.94 6.44 -14.99
C GLY A 266 20.94 6.51 -16.16
N ASP A 267 22.18 6.85 -15.83
CA ASP A 267 23.29 6.81 -16.76
C ASP A 267 23.75 5.36 -16.95
N ARG A 268 23.61 4.86 -18.18
CA ARG A 268 23.91 3.47 -18.50
C ARG A 268 25.38 3.11 -18.26
N SER A 269 26.30 3.98 -18.67
CA SER A 269 27.75 3.69 -18.55
C SER A 269 28.18 3.62 -17.10
N VAL A 270 27.72 4.57 -16.28
CA VAL A 270 27.98 4.59 -14.83
C VAL A 270 27.34 3.37 -14.15
N ASN A 271 26.11 3.03 -14.50
CA ASN A 271 25.42 1.89 -13.90
C ASN A 271 26.07 0.55 -14.25
N GLU A 272 26.59 0.36 -15.47
CA GLU A 272 27.32 -0.85 -15.85
C GLU A 272 28.66 -0.94 -15.10
N GLU A 273 29.37 0.18 -14.91
CA GLU A 273 30.58 0.23 -14.08
C GLU A 273 30.27 -0.15 -12.62
N MET A 274 29.23 0.46 -12.03
CA MET A 274 28.83 0.19 -10.64
C MET A 274 28.37 -1.26 -10.45
N LYS A 275 27.68 -1.81 -11.43
CA LYS A 275 27.28 -3.22 -11.44
C LYS A 275 28.51 -4.14 -11.47
N LYS A 276 29.47 -3.85 -12.34
CA LYS A 276 30.72 -4.64 -12.47
C LYS A 276 31.58 -4.54 -11.21
N ARG A 277 31.70 -3.34 -10.64
CA ARG A 277 32.60 -3.05 -9.52
C ARG A 277 32.05 -3.42 -8.16
N TYR A 278 30.75 -3.19 -7.95
CA TYR A 278 30.08 -3.32 -6.65
C TYR A 278 28.88 -4.27 -6.65
N GLY A 279 28.55 -4.89 -7.77
CA GLY A 279 27.40 -5.77 -7.88
C GLY A 279 26.04 -5.02 -7.82
N LEU A 280 26.01 -3.70 -8.10
CA LEU A 280 24.81 -2.88 -8.02
C LEU A 280 23.78 -3.33 -9.07
N ARG A 281 22.57 -3.72 -8.61
CA ARG A 281 21.51 -4.28 -9.48
C ARG A 281 20.19 -3.50 -9.40
N ALA A 282 20.08 -2.52 -8.52
CA ALA A 282 18.88 -1.75 -8.28
C ALA A 282 19.23 -0.29 -8.01
N GLN A 283 18.27 0.62 -8.22
CA GLN A 283 18.47 2.04 -7.91
C GLN A 283 18.74 2.23 -6.41
N LEU A 284 19.74 3.03 -6.09
CA LEU A 284 20.02 3.45 -4.71
C LEU A 284 19.02 4.53 -4.29
N LEU A 285 17.78 4.08 -4.08
CA LEU A 285 16.66 4.88 -3.60
C LEU A 285 15.95 4.11 -2.48
N HIS A 286 15.87 4.76 -1.31
CA HIS A 286 15.36 4.14 -0.09
C HIS A 286 14.35 5.06 0.61
N SER A 287 13.14 4.59 0.88
CA SER A 287 12.15 5.27 1.73
C SER A 287 12.56 5.07 3.19
N TRP A 288 13.26 6.04 3.78
CA TRP A 288 13.92 5.84 5.05
C TRP A 288 13.17 6.42 6.26
N LYS A 289 12.27 7.42 6.02
CA LYS A 289 11.52 8.06 7.10
C LYS A 289 10.12 8.45 6.62
N LEU A 290 9.14 8.16 7.46
CA LEU A 290 7.76 8.64 7.37
C LEU A 290 7.47 9.46 8.63
N VAL A 291 6.76 10.58 8.50
CA VAL A 291 6.31 11.38 9.64
C VAL A 291 4.80 11.53 9.52
N MET A 292 4.10 11.06 10.55
CA MET A 292 2.64 11.15 10.62
C MET A 292 2.20 12.60 10.86
N PRO A 293 1.01 13.02 10.40
CA PRO A 293 0.49 14.35 10.69
C PRO A 293 0.21 14.52 12.20
N GLU A 294 0.28 15.78 12.67
CA GLU A 294 0.02 16.13 14.08
C GLU A 294 -1.44 15.87 14.49
N ASP A 295 -2.37 15.93 13.54
CA ASP A 295 -3.81 15.71 13.70
C ASP A 295 -4.26 14.31 13.27
N LEU A 296 -3.39 13.30 13.45
CA LEU A 296 -3.69 11.92 13.05
C LEU A 296 -4.92 11.42 13.80
N ALA A 297 -5.88 10.90 13.04
CA ALA A 297 -7.17 10.44 13.60
C ALA A 297 -7.04 9.14 14.40
N ALA A 298 -7.92 8.97 15.40
CA ALA A 298 -8.06 7.69 16.10
C ALA A 298 -8.42 6.55 15.10
N PRO A 299 -7.96 5.32 15.31
CA PRO A 299 -7.25 4.85 16.50
C PRO A 299 -5.71 4.98 16.41
N LEU A 300 -5.17 5.80 15.52
CA LEU A 300 -3.72 5.96 15.31
C LEU A 300 -3.17 7.28 15.88
N ASP A 301 -3.99 8.05 16.59
CA ASP A 301 -3.64 9.35 17.19
C ASP A 301 -2.40 9.33 18.10
N TYR A 302 -2.10 8.18 18.73
CA TYR A 302 -0.85 7.99 19.50
C TYR A 302 0.43 8.01 18.65
N LEU A 303 0.33 7.95 17.32
CA LEU A 303 1.45 8.08 16.37
C LEU A 303 1.56 9.49 15.80
N ALA A 304 0.70 10.43 16.19
CA ALA A 304 0.74 11.80 15.70
C ALA A 304 2.12 12.45 15.87
N GLY A 305 2.62 13.11 14.82
CA GLY A 305 3.93 13.76 14.80
C GLY A 305 5.17 12.86 14.86
N ARG A 306 4.98 11.53 14.86
CA ARG A 306 6.08 10.55 14.93
C ARG A 306 6.53 10.07 13.58
#